data_db30376f5b0bd366b637dd818aa2feaf
#
_entry.id   db30376f5b0bd366b637dd818aa2feaf
#
_cell.length_a   1.000
_cell.length_b   1.000
_cell.length_c   1.000
_cell.angle_alpha   90.00
_cell.angle_beta   90.00
_cell.angle_gamma   90.00
#
_symmetry.space_group_name_H-M   'P 1'
#
loop_
_entity.id
_entity.type
_entity.pdbx_description
1 polymer ?
#
loop_
_entity_poly.entity_id
_entity_poly.type
_entity_poly.pdbx_seq_one_letter_code
_entity_poly.pdbx_strand_id
1 'polypeptide(L)'
;MIEMKNRLKDIKRYLWDVLLFSGIGCFSYFLLVYYADIPSQYQDRLMTFQAFSAVVVLFNGVGLSVKYINEKLMMYYQFFLKNHRMLSIGLITAAIILFISNYLLLVSTKLLIESPHPFMLKDKGLYVMLTVWFIELIIVGQFMLNRFYVDLVKLYKRAEELEEKTAQARYMALQNQLNPHFLFNSLNTLISEIEYNPMNAIEFTRNL
;
A
#
# COMPACT_ATOMS: atom_id res chain seq x y z
N MET A 1 2.67 -9.59 -24.47
CA MET A 1 1.41 -9.94 -23.78
C MET A 1 1.44 -9.56 -22.29
N ILE A 2 2.50 -9.85 -21.53
CA ILE A 2 2.66 -9.54 -20.08
C ILE A 2 2.66 -8.02 -19.84
N GLU A 3 3.39 -7.25 -20.66
CA GLU A 3 3.51 -5.79 -20.51
C GLU A 3 2.18 -5.06 -20.78
N MET A 4 1.40 -5.51 -21.75
CA MET A 4 0.07 -4.98 -22.04
C MET A 4 -0.92 -5.28 -20.91
N LYS A 5 -0.83 -6.45 -20.27
CA LYS A 5 -1.65 -6.82 -19.11
C LYS A 5 -1.33 -5.97 -17.88
N ASN A 6 -0.07 -5.61 -17.68
CA ASN A 6 0.36 -4.71 -16.60
C ASN A 6 -0.12 -3.28 -16.85
N ARG A 7 0.00 -2.74 -18.07
CA ARG A 7 -0.53 -1.42 -18.43
C ARG A 7 -2.04 -1.32 -18.23
N LEU A 8 -2.80 -2.35 -18.63
CA LEU A 8 -4.25 -2.40 -18.42
C LEU A 8 -4.62 -2.40 -16.93
N LYS A 9 -3.84 -3.09 -16.10
CA LYS A 9 -4.04 -3.10 -14.64
C LYS A 9 -3.79 -1.73 -14.01
N ASP A 10 -2.76 -1.02 -14.48
CA ASP A 10 -2.43 0.33 -14.00
C ASP A 10 -3.49 1.35 -14.42
N ILE A 11 -3.98 1.29 -15.67
CA ILE A 11 -5.08 2.14 -16.16
C ILE A 11 -6.36 1.88 -15.36
N LYS A 12 -6.71 0.61 -15.12
CA LYS A 12 -7.89 0.26 -14.32
C LYS A 12 -7.79 0.80 -12.89
N ARG A 13 -6.61 0.73 -12.28
CA ARG A 13 -6.36 1.26 -10.95
C ARG A 13 -6.50 2.79 -10.92
N TYR A 14 -5.95 3.47 -11.92
CA TYR A 14 -6.07 4.93 -12.03
C TYR A 14 -7.52 5.37 -12.21
N LEU A 15 -8.30 4.69 -13.03
CA LEU A 15 -9.72 4.94 -13.21
C LEU A 15 -10.52 4.78 -11.91
N TRP A 16 -10.22 3.75 -11.12
CA TRP A 16 -10.84 3.57 -9.80
C TRP A 16 -10.54 4.71 -8.84
N ASP A 17 -9.31 5.21 -8.82
CA ASP A 17 -8.91 6.33 -7.98
C ASP A 17 -9.67 7.61 -8.37
N VAL A 18 -9.72 7.93 -9.67
CA VAL A 18 -10.47 9.08 -10.18
C VAL A 18 -11.96 8.97 -9.84
N LEU A 19 -12.54 7.78 -9.99
CA LEU A 19 -13.95 7.55 -9.68
C LEU A 19 -14.23 7.74 -8.19
N LEU A 20 -13.34 7.26 -7.34
CA LEU A 20 -13.44 7.41 -5.88
C LEU A 20 -13.34 8.89 -5.47
N PHE A 21 -12.33 9.62 -5.95
CA PHE A 21 -12.17 11.04 -5.62
C PHE A 21 -13.30 11.91 -6.21
N SER A 22 -13.83 11.54 -7.38
CA SER A 22 -15.02 12.18 -7.93
C SER A 22 -16.25 11.95 -7.05
N GLY A 23 -16.44 10.73 -6.55
CA GLY A 23 -17.52 10.40 -5.62
C GLY A 23 -17.45 11.21 -4.32
N ILE A 24 -16.25 11.35 -3.76
CA ILE A 24 -16.01 12.19 -2.58
C ILE A 24 -16.29 13.66 -2.88
N GLY A 25 -15.83 14.15 -4.02
CA GLY A 25 -16.08 15.52 -4.48
C GLY A 25 -17.58 15.81 -4.65
N CYS A 26 -18.33 14.89 -5.26
CA CYS A 26 -19.81 14.99 -5.36
C CYS A 26 -20.45 15.02 -3.97
N PHE A 27 -20.08 14.12 -3.08
CA PHE A 27 -20.62 14.06 -1.73
C PHE A 27 -20.32 15.35 -0.94
N SER A 28 -19.08 15.83 -1.00
CA SER A 28 -18.65 17.08 -0.36
C SER A 28 -19.39 18.29 -0.91
N TYR A 29 -19.62 18.33 -2.23
CA TYR A 29 -20.42 19.40 -2.85
C TYR A 29 -21.86 19.41 -2.31
N PHE A 30 -22.53 18.25 -2.25
CA PHE A 30 -23.88 18.18 -1.70
C PHE A 30 -23.92 18.60 -0.22
N LEU A 31 -22.97 18.15 0.59
CA LEU A 31 -22.87 18.59 1.98
C LEU A 31 -22.68 20.12 2.07
N LEU A 32 -21.84 20.69 1.22
CA LEU A 32 -21.60 22.13 1.21
C LEU A 32 -22.87 22.92 0.83
N VAL A 33 -23.58 22.49 -0.22
CA VAL A 33 -24.78 23.19 -0.71
C VAL A 33 -25.93 23.10 0.30
N TYR A 34 -26.16 21.92 0.92
CA TYR A 34 -27.34 21.71 1.77
C TYR A 34 -27.09 22.03 3.25
N TYR A 35 -25.86 21.94 3.75
CA TYR A 35 -25.58 22.04 5.18
C TYR A 35 -24.68 23.23 5.57
N ALA A 36 -24.00 23.88 4.63
CA ALA A 36 -23.03 24.92 4.95
C ALA A 36 -23.62 26.31 5.22
N ASP A 37 -24.92 26.41 5.55
CA ASP A 37 -25.60 27.68 5.92
C ASP A 37 -25.27 28.86 5.00
N ILE A 38 -25.31 28.61 3.69
CA ILE A 38 -25.04 29.59 2.66
C ILE A 38 -26.30 30.43 2.49
N PRO A 39 -26.20 31.78 2.55
CA PRO A 39 -27.36 32.65 2.33
C PRO A 39 -28.05 32.32 1.01
N SER A 40 -29.38 32.31 1.01
CA SER A 40 -30.20 31.93 -0.15
C SER A 40 -29.84 32.66 -1.45
N GLN A 41 -29.45 33.91 -1.33
CA GLN A 41 -28.99 34.73 -2.48
C GLN A 41 -27.77 34.18 -3.23
N TYR A 42 -26.98 33.26 -2.61
CA TYR A 42 -25.80 32.65 -3.22
C TYR A 42 -26.02 31.21 -3.61
N GLN A 43 -27.13 30.59 -3.17
CA GLN A 43 -27.44 29.17 -3.48
C GLN A 43 -27.59 28.95 -5.00
N ASP A 44 -28.21 29.87 -5.73
CA ASP A 44 -28.37 29.79 -7.19
C ASP A 44 -27.02 29.76 -7.92
N ARG A 45 -26.02 30.52 -7.43
CA ARG A 45 -24.66 30.51 -7.98
C ARG A 45 -23.90 29.23 -7.69
N LEU A 46 -24.15 28.60 -6.54
CA LEU A 46 -23.54 27.33 -6.19
C LEU A 46 -24.20 26.14 -6.88
N MET A 47 -25.49 26.21 -7.18
CA MET A 47 -26.21 25.16 -7.91
C MET A 47 -25.90 25.13 -9.42
N THR A 48 -24.85 25.86 -9.85
CA THR A 48 -24.40 25.82 -11.24
C THR A 48 -23.56 24.58 -11.52
N PHE A 49 -23.64 24.05 -12.73
CA PHE A 49 -22.78 22.95 -13.19
C PHE A 49 -21.28 23.32 -13.09
N GLN A 50 -20.95 24.58 -13.27
CA GLN A 50 -19.57 25.09 -13.14
C GLN A 50 -19.04 24.93 -11.72
N ALA A 51 -19.82 25.33 -10.69
CA ALA A 51 -19.43 25.18 -9.29
C ALA A 51 -19.29 23.70 -8.91
N PHE A 52 -20.22 22.85 -9.32
CA PHE A 52 -20.16 21.41 -9.13
C PHE A 52 -18.89 20.82 -9.74
N SER A 53 -18.63 21.09 -11.01
CA SER A 53 -17.46 20.55 -11.71
C SER A 53 -16.15 21.04 -11.11
N ALA A 54 -16.08 22.32 -10.69
CA ALA A 54 -14.90 22.88 -10.03
C ALA A 54 -14.57 22.13 -8.73
N VAL A 55 -15.55 21.83 -7.89
CA VAL A 55 -15.35 21.08 -6.64
C VAL A 55 -14.86 19.66 -6.95
N VAL A 56 -15.49 18.96 -7.90
CA VAL A 56 -15.08 17.59 -8.28
C VAL A 56 -13.64 17.58 -8.83
N VAL A 57 -13.26 18.56 -9.66
CA VAL A 57 -11.90 18.67 -10.21
C VAL A 57 -10.89 18.95 -9.09
N LEU A 58 -11.22 19.83 -8.14
CA LEU A 58 -10.36 20.11 -6.98
C LEU A 58 -10.12 18.87 -6.12
N PHE A 59 -11.18 18.11 -5.82
CA PHE A 59 -11.04 16.85 -5.05
C PHE A 59 -10.18 15.81 -5.78
N ASN A 60 -10.34 15.70 -7.09
CA ASN A 60 -9.47 14.83 -7.89
C ASN A 60 -8.02 15.31 -7.87
N GLY A 61 -7.77 16.61 -8.01
CA GLY A 61 -6.44 17.19 -7.95
C GLY A 61 -5.75 16.94 -6.61
N VAL A 62 -6.45 17.18 -5.50
CA VAL A 62 -5.94 16.91 -4.14
C VAL A 62 -5.72 15.43 -3.93
N GLY A 63 -6.70 14.59 -4.26
CA GLY A 63 -6.61 13.13 -4.06
C GLY A 63 -5.47 12.49 -4.85
N LEU A 64 -5.30 12.86 -6.12
CA LEU A 64 -4.20 12.37 -6.95
C LEU A 64 -2.84 12.88 -6.47
N SER A 65 -2.78 14.12 -5.97
CA SER A 65 -1.56 14.69 -5.38
C SER A 65 -1.17 13.95 -4.10
N VAL A 66 -2.11 13.69 -3.21
CA VAL A 66 -1.89 12.90 -1.98
C VAL A 66 -1.41 11.50 -2.33
N LYS A 67 -2.02 10.86 -3.34
CA LYS A 67 -1.59 9.55 -3.81
C LYS A 67 -0.16 9.59 -4.35
N TYR A 68 0.17 10.56 -5.20
CA TYR A 68 1.52 10.73 -5.76
C TYR A 68 2.57 10.93 -4.66
N ILE A 69 2.28 11.80 -3.69
CA ILE A 69 3.14 12.05 -2.54
C ILE A 69 3.31 10.76 -1.73
N ASN A 70 2.23 10.02 -1.49
CA ASN A 70 2.28 8.76 -0.77
C ASN A 70 3.11 7.70 -1.51
N GLU A 71 3.01 7.61 -2.83
CA GLU A 71 3.85 6.71 -3.65
C GLU A 71 5.33 7.10 -3.60
N LYS A 72 5.64 8.39 -3.59
CA LYS A 72 7.01 8.91 -3.42
C LYS A 72 7.56 8.68 -2.02
N LEU A 73 6.78 8.98 -0.98
CA LEU A 73 7.15 8.70 0.42
C LEU A 73 7.40 7.21 0.66
N MET A 74 6.73 6.34 -0.08
CA MET A 74 6.93 4.90 0.03
C MET A 74 8.27 4.40 -0.47
N MET A 75 8.97 5.14 -1.31
CA MET A 75 10.37 4.83 -1.65
C MET A 75 11.27 4.89 -0.39
N TYR A 76 10.84 5.66 0.61
CA TYR A 76 11.47 5.78 1.93
C TYR A 76 10.79 4.93 3.01
N TYR A 77 9.79 4.11 2.65
CA TYR A 77 8.94 3.38 3.60
C TYR A 77 9.70 2.36 4.46
N GLN A 78 10.74 1.72 3.92
CA GLN A 78 11.61 0.84 4.72
C GLN A 78 12.32 1.59 5.85
N PHE A 79 12.60 2.88 5.64
CA PHE A 79 13.15 3.77 6.66
C PHE A 79 12.09 4.15 7.70
N PHE A 80 10.84 4.38 7.26
CA PHE A 80 9.72 4.72 8.14
C PHE A 80 9.23 3.55 9.00
N LEU A 81 9.21 2.32 8.46
CA LEU A 81 8.83 1.12 9.23
C LEU A 81 9.79 0.82 10.40
N LYS A 82 11.06 1.17 10.25
CA LYS A 82 12.05 1.00 11.32
C LYS A 82 11.86 1.99 12.46
N ASN A 83 11.10 3.08 12.24
CA ASN A 83 10.93 4.15 13.22
C ASN A 83 9.47 4.56 13.36
N HIS A 84 8.75 3.94 14.33
CA HIS A 84 7.33 4.21 14.60
C HIS A 84 7.02 5.70 14.81
N ARG A 85 7.96 6.48 15.34
CA ARG A 85 7.80 7.93 15.54
C ARG A 85 7.68 8.68 14.20
N MET A 86 8.47 8.30 13.19
CA MET A 86 8.41 8.94 11.88
C MET A 86 7.09 8.63 11.16
N LEU A 87 6.57 7.41 11.31
CA LEU A 87 5.25 7.04 10.76
C LEU A 87 4.14 7.87 11.39
N SER A 88 4.15 8.05 12.71
CA SER A 88 3.18 8.89 13.41
C SER A 88 3.28 10.37 12.98
N ILE A 89 4.49 10.90 12.84
CA ILE A 89 4.71 12.27 12.35
C ILE A 89 4.16 12.42 10.92
N GLY A 90 4.42 11.44 10.04
CA GLY A 90 3.92 11.45 8.67
C GLY A 90 2.38 11.46 8.60
N LEU A 91 1.71 10.69 9.47
CA LEU A 91 0.25 10.68 9.56
C LEU A 91 -0.31 12.00 10.07
N ILE A 92 0.29 12.57 11.11
CA ILE A 92 -0.11 13.85 11.68
C ILE A 92 0.08 14.98 10.65
N THR A 93 1.21 15.01 9.95
CA THR A 93 1.44 16.02 8.92
C THR A 93 0.46 15.89 7.74
N ALA A 94 0.15 14.68 7.31
CA ALA A 94 -0.87 14.45 6.29
C ALA A 94 -2.26 14.92 6.74
N ALA A 95 -2.65 14.64 7.98
CA ALA A 95 -3.92 15.08 8.56
C ALA A 95 -4.03 16.61 8.62
N ILE A 96 -2.94 17.29 9.00
CA ILE A 96 -2.88 18.76 9.03
C ILE A 96 -2.99 19.35 7.62
N ILE A 97 -2.28 18.77 6.64
CA ILE A 97 -2.32 19.22 5.25
C ILE A 97 -3.75 19.08 4.68
N LEU A 98 -4.42 17.97 4.92
CA LEU A 98 -5.81 17.74 4.51
C LEU A 98 -6.75 18.77 5.16
N PHE A 99 -6.57 19.04 6.45
CA PHE A 99 -7.38 20.04 7.16
C PHE A 99 -7.22 21.44 6.56
N ILE A 100 -5.98 21.86 6.33
CA ILE A 100 -5.67 23.16 5.71
C ILE A 100 -6.23 23.23 4.27
N SER A 101 -6.10 22.14 3.49
CA SER A 101 -6.63 22.03 2.14
C SER A 101 -8.15 22.24 2.11
N ASN A 102 -8.90 21.59 3.02
CA ASN A 102 -10.34 21.74 3.15
C ASN A 102 -10.74 23.18 3.54
N TYR A 103 -9.99 23.79 4.45
CA TYR A 103 -10.22 25.19 4.82
C TYR A 103 -10.01 26.14 3.63
N LEU A 104 -8.91 25.97 2.91
CA LEU A 104 -8.62 26.78 1.70
C LEU A 104 -9.68 26.59 0.62
N LEU A 105 -10.18 25.37 0.44
CA LEU A 105 -11.26 25.08 -0.48
C LEU A 105 -12.55 25.79 -0.08
N LEU A 106 -12.90 25.78 1.21
CA LEU A 106 -14.08 26.48 1.72
C LEU A 106 -13.94 28.00 1.57
N VAL A 107 -12.76 28.57 1.85
CA VAL A 107 -12.50 30.00 1.66
C VAL A 107 -12.56 30.36 0.18
N SER A 108 -11.96 29.58 -0.72
CA SER A 108 -11.99 29.84 -2.16
C SER A 108 -13.41 29.83 -2.73
N THR A 109 -14.25 28.86 -2.29
CA THR A 109 -15.67 28.84 -2.69
C THR A 109 -16.43 30.05 -2.19
N LYS A 110 -16.18 30.51 -0.97
CA LYS A 110 -16.80 31.73 -0.42
C LYS A 110 -16.35 33.01 -1.14
N LEU A 111 -15.10 33.10 -1.56
CA LEU A 111 -14.59 34.20 -2.38
C LEU A 111 -15.25 34.23 -3.75
N LEU A 112 -15.43 33.09 -4.39
CA LEU A 112 -16.09 32.98 -5.70
C LEU A 112 -17.55 33.45 -5.67
N ILE A 113 -18.24 33.25 -4.55
CA ILE A 113 -19.62 33.73 -4.37
C ILE A 113 -19.72 35.12 -3.78
N GLU A 114 -18.58 35.85 -3.64
CA GLU A 114 -18.51 37.22 -3.09
C GLU A 114 -19.13 37.32 -1.68
N SER A 115 -18.91 36.32 -0.85
CA SER A 115 -19.40 36.29 0.53
C SER A 115 -18.76 37.45 1.36
N PRO A 116 -19.51 38.22 2.16
CA PRO A 116 -18.99 39.35 2.93
C PRO A 116 -17.95 38.93 4.00
N HIS A 117 -17.96 37.66 4.41
CA HIS A 117 -17.02 37.15 5.40
C HIS A 117 -16.41 35.82 4.96
N PRO A 118 -15.50 35.79 3.95
CA PRO A 118 -14.99 34.55 3.37
C PRO A 118 -14.15 33.72 4.36
N PHE A 119 -13.45 34.36 5.28
CA PHE A 119 -12.58 33.70 6.26
C PHE A 119 -13.31 33.26 7.53
N MET A 120 -14.54 33.68 7.75
CA MET A 120 -15.31 33.35 8.95
C MET A 120 -15.92 31.95 8.81
N LEU A 121 -15.60 31.05 9.75
CA LEU A 121 -16.25 29.76 9.91
C LEU A 121 -17.45 29.93 10.83
N LYS A 122 -18.66 29.80 10.30
CA LYS A 122 -19.85 29.59 11.11
C LYS A 122 -19.94 28.13 11.54
N ASP A 123 -20.69 27.86 12.61
CA ASP A 123 -20.78 26.52 13.23
C ASP A 123 -21.10 25.41 12.21
N LYS A 124 -22.08 25.63 11.33
CA LYS A 124 -22.43 24.64 10.30
C LYS A 124 -21.30 24.42 9.27
N GLY A 125 -20.61 25.47 8.87
CA GLY A 125 -19.45 25.37 7.97
C GLY A 125 -18.29 24.57 8.60
N LEU A 126 -18.08 24.75 9.90
CA LEU A 126 -17.11 23.98 10.67
C LEU A 126 -17.47 22.48 10.70
N TYR A 127 -18.75 22.16 11.00
CA TYR A 127 -19.22 20.78 11.01
C TYR A 127 -19.03 20.09 9.64
N VAL A 128 -19.39 20.75 8.56
CA VAL A 128 -19.18 20.23 7.19
C VAL A 128 -17.70 19.96 6.93
N MET A 129 -16.84 20.92 7.23
CA MET A 129 -15.40 20.78 7.06
C MET A 129 -14.83 19.62 7.88
N LEU A 130 -15.22 19.49 9.13
CA LEU A 130 -14.82 18.37 10.00
C LEU A 130 -15.33 17.03 9.45
N THR A 131 -16.57 16.95 8.98
CA THR A 131 -17.13 15.73 8.43
C THR A 131 -16.35 15.27 7.19
N VAL A 132 -16.07 16.17 6.25
CA VAL A 132 -15.27 15.87 5.06
C VAL A 132 -13.87 15.42 5.45
N TRP A 133 -13.23 16.13 6.37
CA TRP A 133 -11.90 15.80 6.87
C TRP A 133 -11.85 14.40 7.52
N PHE A 134 -12.85 14.04 8.33
CA PHE A 134 -12.93 12.69 8.90
C PHE A 134 -13.08 11.60 7.85
N ILE A 135 -13.90 11.83 6.82
CA ILE A 135 -14.05 10.89 5.69
C ILE A 135 -12.72 10.71 4.95
N GLU A 136 -12.01 11.81 4.68
CA GLU A 136 -10.69 11.76 4.05
C GLU A 136 -9.67 10.98 4.89
N LEU A 137 -9.66 11.16 6.22
CA LEU A 137 -8.80 10.41 7.13
C LEU A 137 -9.10 8.91 7.11
N ILE A 138 -10.38 8.52 7.09
CA ILE A 138 -10.79 7.11 6.98
C ILE A 138 -10.26 6.53 5.66
N ILE A 139 -10.40 7.25 4.55
CA ILE A 139 -9.94 6.78 3.23
C ILE A 139 -8.43 6.64 3.19
N VAL A 140 -7.69 7.64 3.68
CA VAL A 140 -6.22 7.57 3.78
C VAL A 140 -5.79 6.40 4.66
N GLY A 141 -6.48 6.20 5.80
CA GLY A 141 -6.27 5.06 6.70
C GLY A 141 -6.48 3.72 6.00
N GLN A 142 -7.56 3.57 5.23
CA GLN A 142 -7.84 2.37 4.45
C GLN A 142 -6.76 2.07 3.39
N PHE A 143 -6.29 3.09 2.68
CA PHE A 143 -5.19 2.93 1.74
C PHE A 143 -3.90 2.46 2.43
N MET A 144 -3.58 3.01 3.59
CA MET A 144 -2.40 2.60 4.36
C MET A 144 -2.51 1.17 4.88
N LEU A 145 -3.67 0.80 5.44
CA LEU A 145 -3.92 -0.57 5.92
C LEU A 145 -3.82 -1.60 4.80
N ASN A 146 -4.45 -1.33 3.66
CA ASN A 146 -4.39 -2.23 2.51
C ASN A 146 -2.94 -2.42 2.01
N ARG A 147 -2.16 -1.37 2.04
CA ARG A 147 -0.76 -1.43 1.65
C ARG A 147 0.09 -2.22 2.65
N PHE A 148 -0.10 -1.95 3.94
CA PHE A 148 0.55 -2.70 5.02
C PHE A 148 0.24 -4.21 4.91
N TYR A 149 -1.01 -4.55 4.64
CA TYR A 149 -1.42 -5.94 4.43
C TYR A 149 -0.68 -6.58 3.24
N VAL A 150 -0.60 -5.89 2.09
CA VAL A 150 0.12 -6.39 0.91
C VAL A 150 1.61 -6.60 1.20
N ASP A 151 2.24 -5.71 1.94
CA ASP A 151 3.66 -5.83 2.29
C ASP A 151 3.90 -6.94 3.32
N LEU A 152 3.01 -7.13 4.28
CA LEU A 152 3.04 -8.29 5.19
C LEU A 152 2.97 -9.60 4.41
N VAL A 153 2.03 -9.74 3.48
CA VAL A 153 1.90 -10.96 2.66
C VAL A 153 3.17 -11.23 1.86
N LYS A 154 3.82 -10.19 1.33
CA LYS A 154 5.12 -10.35 0.64
C LYS A 154 6.23 -10.80 1.58
N LEU A 155 6.28 -10.30 2.81
CA LEU A 155 7.27 -10.70 3.82
C LEU A 155 7.07 -12.16 4.22
N TYR A 156 5.82 -12.58 4.44
CA TYR A 156 5.50 -13.98 4.75
C TYR A 156 5.95 -14.93 3.62
N LYS A 157 5.63 -14.60 2.36
CA LYS A 157 6.08 -15.42 1.22
C LYS A 157 7.60 -15.51 1.12
N ARG A 158 8.32 -14.42 1.34
CA ARG A 158 9.79 -14.44 1.35
C ARG A 158 10.36 -15.29 2.49
N ALA A 159 9.73 -15.25 3.67
CA ALA A 159 10.14 -16.08 4.80
C ALA A 159 9.96 -17.57 4.48
N GLU A 160 8.82 -17.94 3.89
CA GLU A 160 8.51 -19.30 3.44
C GLU A 160 9.52 -19.79 2.39
N GLU A 161 9.81 -18.97 1.36
CA GLU A 161 10.83 -19.29 0.34
C GLU A 161 12.24 -19.47 0.95
N LEU A 162 12.60 -18.70 1.96
CA LEU A 162 13.89 -18.82 2.64
C LEU A 162 13.96 -20.09 3.49
N GLU A 163 12.86 -20.44 4.15
CA GLU A 163 12.76 -21.67 4.93
C GLU A 163 12.91 -22.92 4.04
N GLU A 164 12.21 -22.94 2.89
CA GLU A 164 12.33 -23.99 1.89
C GLU A 164 13.76 -24.13 1.37
N LYS A 165 14.40 -23.03 0.96
CA LYS A 165 15.79 -23.03 0.50
C LYS A 165 16.76 -23.53 1.60
N THR A 166 16.50 -23.15 2.85
CA THR A 166 17.32 -23.59 3.99
C THR A 166 17.17 -25.10 4.22
N ALA A 167 15.95 -25.61 4.12
CA ALA A 167 15.68 -27.06 4.22
C ALA A 167 16.36 -27.83 3.09
N GLN A 168 16.28 -27.34 1.84
CA GLN A 168 16.96 -27.93 0.70
C GLN A 168 18.48 -27.93 0.88
N ALA A 169 19.06 -26.82 1.33
CA ALA A 169 20.50 -26.72 1.58
C ALA A 169 20.97 -27.69 2.68
N ARG A 170 20.19 -27.83 3.75
CA ARG A 170 20.46 -28.81 4.80
C ARG A 170 20.40 -30.26 4.29
N TYR A 171 19.39 -30.56 3.46
CA TYR A 171 19.26 -31.88 2.84
C TYR A 171 20.45 -32.19 1.94
N MET A 172 20.87 -31.26 1.08
CA MET A 172 22.04 -31.43 0.23
C MET A 172 23.35 -31.59 1.03
N ALA A 173 23.49 -30.84 2.13
CA ALA A 173 24.65 -30.96 3.02
C ALA A 173 24.71 -32.34 3.67
N LEU A 174 23.58 -32.89 4.16
CA LEU A 174 23.46 -34.22 4.70
C LEU A 174 23.78 -35.29 3.63
N GLN A 175 23.24 -35.15 2.44
CA GLN A 175 23.49 -36.06 1.32
C GLN A 175 24.97 -36.07 0.94
N ASN A 176 25.63 -34.90 0.92
CA ASN A 176 27.05 -34.82 0.64
C ASN A 176 27.94 -35.41 1.74
N GLN A 177 27.49 -35.43 3.01
CA GLN A 177 28.18 -36.11 4.10
C GLN A 177 28.24 -37.63 3.92
N LEU A 178 27.25 -38.21 3.25
CA LEU A 178 27.25 -39.64 2.95
C LEU A 178 28.28 -40.06 1.88
N ASN A 179 28.91 -39.07 1.23
CA ASN A 179 29.88 -39.28 0.12
C ASN A 179 29.47 -40.45 -0.80
N PRO A 180 28.46 -40.27 -1.69
CA PRO A 180 27.91 -41.41 -2.47
C PRO A 180 28.98 -42.12 -3.29
N HIS A 181 30.02 -41.42 -3.74
CA HIS A 181 31.13 -42.01 -4.47
C HIS A 181 31.96 -42.96 -3.61
N PHE A 182 32.18 -42.58 -2.33
CA PHE A 182 32.86 -43.47 -1.38
C PHE A 182 32.04 -44.75 -1.12
N LEU A 183 30.73 -44.63 -0.91
CA LEU A 183 29.83 -45.76 -0.69
C LEU A 183 29.81 -46.70 -1.90
N PHE A 184 29.67 -46.17 -3.13
CA PHE A 184 29.69 -46.97 -4.35
C PHE A 184 31.04 -47.70 -4.53
N ASN A 185 32.15 -47.02 -4.30
CA ASN A 185 33.48 -47.58 -4.42
C ASN A 185 33.70 -48.67 -3.34
N SER A 186 33.28 -48.42 -2.10
CA SER A 186 33.38 -49.41 -1.00
C SER A 186 32.52 -50.64 -1.26
N LEU A 187 31.30 -50.47 -1.79
CA LEU A 187 30.43 -51.58 -2.19
C LEU A 187 31.03 -52.40 -3.34
N ASN A 188 31.56 -51.74 -4.37
CA ASN A 188 32.21 -52.44 -5.48
C ASN A 188 33.45 -53.22 -5.04
N THR A 189 34.26 -52.64 -4.14
CA THR A 189 35.40 -53.35 -3.54
C THR A 189 34.93 -54.55 -2.74
N LEU A 190 33.87 -54.38 -1.92
CA LEU A 190 33.29 -55.47 -1.12
C LEU A 190 32.78 -56.62 -2.02
N ILE A 191 32.08 -56.29 -3.12
CA ILE A 191 31.61 -57.33 -4.09
C ILE A 191 32.80 -58.09 -4.67
N SER A 192 33.85 -57.38 -5.09
CA SER A 192 35.06 -58.03 -5.61
C SER A 192 35.74 -58.93 -4.56
N GLU A 193 35.86 -58.46 -3.31
CA GLU A 193 36.46 -59.28 -2.24
C GLU A 193 35.61 -60.51 -1.90
N ILE A 194 34.28 -60.43 -1.95
CA ILE A 194 33.38 -61.57 -1.76
C ILE A 194 33.63 -62.66 -2.82
N GLU A 195 33.87 -62.25 -4.06
CA GLU A 195 34.13 -63.19 -5.16
C GLU A 195 35.50 -63.85 -5.08
N TYR A 196 36.55 -63.11 -4.70
CA TYR A 196 37.94 -63.59 -4.75
C TYR A 196 38.50 -64.03 -3.40
N ASN A 197 38.09 -63.40 -2.28
CA ASN A 197 38.54 -63.73 -0.93
C ASN A 197 37.52 -63.41 0.14
N PRO A 198 36.55 -64.30 0.44
CA PRO A 198 35.44 -64.02 1.37
C PRO A 198 35.90 -63.68 2.79
N MET A 199 37.07 -64.14 3.23
CA MET A 199 37.57 -63.76 4.57
C MET A 199 38.01 -62.29 4.67
N ASN A 200 38.60 -61.76 3.62
CA ASN A 200 38.92 -60.35 3.53
C ASN A 200 37.69 -59.46 3.45
N ALA A 201 36.62 -59.90 2.81
CA ALA A 201 35.34 -59.20 2.75
C ALA A 201 34.75 -58.94 4.15
N ILE A 202 34.89 -59.90 5.07
CA ILE A 202 34.43 -59.75 6.47
C ILE A 202 35.26 -58.69 7.20
N GLU A 203 36.57 -58.67 7.02
CA GLU A 203 37.47 -57.71 7.62
C GLU A 203 37.24 -56.27 7.08
N PHE A 204 37.06 -56.17 5.75
CA PHE A 204 36.74 -54.91 5.07
C PHE A 204 35.43 -54.30 5.60
N THR A 205 34.39 -55.16 5.79
CA THR A 205 33.08 -54.72 6.28
C THR A 205 33.15 -54.23 7.74
N ARG A 206 34.07 -54.73 8.55
CA ARG A 206 34.28 -54.28 9.94
C ARG A 206 34.96 -52.93 10.03
N ASN A 207 35.71 -52.54 9.00
CA ASN A 207 36.49 -51.30 8.94
C ASN A 207 35.79 -50.18 8.14
N LEU A 208 34.60 -50.43 7.58
CA LEU A 208 33.70 -49.46 6.95
C LEU A 208 32.87 -48.73 8.00
#